data_2e1bb360df9a9a5ac7df75cbd3d19fe6
#
_entry.id   2e1bb360df9a9a5ac7df75cbd3d19fe6
#
_cell.length_a   1.000
_cell.length_b   1.000
_cell.length_c   1.000
_cell.angle_alpha   90.00
_cell.angle_beta   90.00
_cell.angle_gamma   90.00
#
_symmetry.space_group_name_H-M   'P 1'
#
loop_
_entity.id
_entity.type
_entity.pdbx_description
1 polymer ?
#
loop_
_entity_poly.entity_id
_entity_poly.type
_entity_poly.pdbx_seq_one_letter_code
_entity_poly.pdbx_strand_id
1 'polypeptide(L)'
;MRVAEWNPWHGCHKYSEGCAHCYVYRRDAKYELDASVVKKNAAFDLPVRRKRDGSYALKGPDDVATCFTSDFLIDEADAWRPEAWRMMRERGDLTFFFITKRIARLAAVLPEDWGAGYPNVSIGVTCENQRMADERLPLFLAVPVRRRLIICEPMLTAIDLRAHLCAGIAQVAADVGATWSAGP
;
A
#
# COMPACT_ATOMS: atom_id res chain seq x y z
N MET A 1 -20.33 -2.90 0.27
CA MET A 1 -19.28 -2.04 0.82
C MET A 1 -18.81 -1.15 -0.31
N ARG A 2 -18.75 0.13 -0.13
CA ARG A 2 -18.35 1.10 -1.17
C ARG A 2 -16.85 1.31 -1.07
N VAL A 3 -16.14 1.33 -2.19
CA VAL A 3 -14.72 1.69 -2.24
C VAL A 3 -14.62 3.14 -2.63
N ALA A 4 -14.05 3.96 -1.75
CA ALA A 4 -13.68 5.35 -2.04
C ALA A 4 -12.25 5.39 -2.58
N GLU A 5 -11.88 6.44 -3.31
CA GLU A 5 -10.50 6.67 -3.73
C GLU A 5 -9.91 7.88 -3.01
N TRP A 6 -8.69 7.73 -2.54
CA TRP A 6 -7.88 8.81 -2.01
C TRP A 6 -6.47 8.74 -2.59
N ASN A 7 -6.18 9.66 -3.48
CA ASN A 7 -4.86 9.80 -4.08
C ASN A 7 -4.20 11.07 -3.48
N PRO A 8 -3.43 10.95 -2.38
CA PRO A 8 -2.81 12.11 -1.71
C PRO A 8 -1.79 12.83 -2.60
N TRP A 9 -1.19 12.10 -3.51
CA TRP A 9 -0.30 12.61 -4.57
C TRP A 9 -0.50 11.86 -5.86
N HIS A 10 0.03 12.38 -6.92
CA HIS A 10 -0.04 11.86 -8.27
C HIS A 10 1.35 11.84 -8.90
N GLY A 11 1.57 10.93 -9.85
CA GLY A 11 2.83 10.74 -10.53
C GLY A 11 3.73 9.70 -9.84
N CYS A 12 4.53 9.00 -10.63
CA CYS A 12 5.36 7.90 -10.15
C CYS A 12 6.51 7.64 -11.12
N HIS A 13 7.67 7.22 -10.60
CA HIS A 13 8.77 6.73 -11.41
C HIS A 13 8.66 5.22 -11.61
N LYS A 14 8.96 4.73 -12.81
CA LYS A 14 9.03 3.30 -13.07
C LYS A 14 10.11 2.66 -12.21
N TYR A 15 9.78 1.57 -11.54
CA TYR A 15 10.63 0.92 -10.54
C TYR A 15 11.09 -0.48 -10.96
N SER A 16 10.21 -1.25 -11.58
CA SER A 16 10.49 -2.62 -12.04
C SER A 16 9.76 -2.91 -13.34
N GLU A 17 9.97 -4.11 -13.89
CA GLU A 17 9.44 -4.53 -15.20
C GLU A 17 7.93 -4.36 -15.32
N GLY A 18 7.16 -4.67 -14.27
CA GLY A 18 5.72 -4.47 -14.26
C GLY A 18 5.27 -3.03 -14.47
N CYS A 19 6.14 -2.04 -14.18
CA CYS A 19 5.84 -0.63 -14.41
C CYS A 19 5.80 -0.26 -15.92
N ALA A 20 6.33 -1.08 -16.81
CA ALA A 20 6.19 -0.88 -18.25
C ALA A 20 4.72 -0.90 -18.69
N HIS A 21 3.87 -1.64 -17.98
CA HIS A 21 2.44 -1.80 -18.26
C HIS A 21 1.53 -0.91 -17.40
N CYS A 22 2.10 0.09 -16.70
CA CYS A 22 1.35 0.93 -15.77
C CYS A 22 0.25 1.73 -16.49
N TYR A 23 -0.99 1.57 -16.00
CA TYR A 23 -2.15 2.26 -16.56
C TYR A 23 -2.12 3.78 -16.32
N VAL A 24 -1.45 4.25 -15.26
CA VAL A 24 -1.32 5.69 -14.96
C VAL A 24 -0.61 6.40 -16.10
N TYR A 25 0.53 5.86 -16.56
CA TYR A 25 1.25 6.42 -17.71
C TYR A 25 0.40 6.45 -18.98
N ARG A 26 -0.37 5.39 -19.26
CA ARG A 26 -1.26 5.34 -20.42
C ARG A 26 -2.42 6.33 -20.33
N ARG A 27 -2.97 6.49 -19.13
CA ARG A 27 -4.06 7.44 -18.87
C ARG A 27 -3.57 8.86 -19.03
N ASP A 28 -2.48 9.22 -18.38
CA ASP A 28 -1.96 10.57 -18.35
C ASP A 28 -1.51 11.04 -19.74
N ALA A 29 -0.91 10.15 -20.55
CA ALA A 29 -0.55 10.44 -21.92
C ALA A 29 -1.76 10.85 -22.81
N LYS A 30 -2.98 10.37 -22.51
CA LYS A 30 -4.18 10.79 -23.23
C LYS A 30 -4.59 12.25 -22.97
N TYR A 31 -4.10 12.82 -21.87
CA TYR A 31 -4.38 14.19 -21.44
C TYR A 31 -3.12 15.07 -21.51
N GLU A 32 -2.09 14.61 -22.22
CA GLU A 32 -0.81 15.32 -22.37
C GLU A 32 -0.15 15.64 -21.01
N LEU A 33 -0.38 14.78 -20.00
CA LEU A 33 0.20 14.89 -18.68
C LEU A 33 1.44 13.99 -18.55
N ASP A 34 2.44 14.49 -17.85
CA ASP A 34 3.64 13.70 -17.51
C ASP A 34 3.45 12.96 -16.18
N ALA A 35 3.21 11.64 -16.27
CA ALA A 35 3.06 10.78 -15.11
C ALA A 35 4.34 10.62 -14.27
N SER A 36 5.50 11.07 -14.77
CA SER A 36 6.76 11.03 -14.00
C SER A 36 6.90 12.21 -13.03
N VAL A 37 6.09 13.26 -13.19
CA VAL A 37 6.10 14.43 -12.31
C VAL A 37 5.26 14.13 -11.05
N VAL A 38 5.94 13.92 -9.93
CA VAL A 38 5.28 13.67 -8.64
C VAL A 38 4.82 14.98 -8.01
N LYS A 39 3.54 15.07 -7.68
CA LYS A 39 2.95 16.28 -7.09
C LYS A 39 1.88 15.94 -6.04
N LYS A 40 1.81 16.76 -5.00
CA LYS A 40 0.75 16.71 -3.99
C LYS A 40 -0.59 17.10 -4.63
N ASN A 41 -1.64 16.32 -4.37
CA ASN A 41 -2.97 16.58 -4.90
C ASN A 41 -3.76 17.58 -4.05
N ALA A 42 -4.66 18.35 -4.69
CA ALA A 42 -5.57 19.26 -4.00
C ALA A 42 -6.55 18.54 -3.04
N ALA A 43 -6.77 17.24 -3.24
CA ALA A 43 -7.58 16.40 -2.37
C ALA A 43 -6.73 15.66 -1.31
N PHE A 44 -5.55 16.17 -0.98
CA PHE A 44 -4.64 15.54 -0.02
C PHE A 44 -5.29 15.32 1.35
N ASP A 45 -6.06 16.28 1.84
CA ASP A 45 -6.73 16.25 3.15
C ASP A 45 -8.10 15.54 3.14
N LEU A 46 -8.48 14.91 2.02
CA LEU A 46 -9.81 14.33 1.83
C LEU A 46 -10.30 13.43 2.98
N PRO A 47 -9.47 12.56 3.60
CA PRO A 47 -9.92 11.73 4.71
C PRO A 47 -10.42 12.54 5.91
N VAL A 48 -9.79 13.67 6.21
CA VAL A 48 -10.09 14.51 7.36
C VAL A 48 -10.86 15.79 6.99
N ARG A 49 -11.11 16.01 5.71
CA ARG A 49 -11.86 17.17 5.21
C ARG A 49 -13.27 17.15 5.73
N ARG A 50 -13.70 18.30 6.29
CA ARG A 50 -15.06 18.46 6.80
C ARG A 50 -15.92 19.26 5.83
N LYS A 51 -17.19 18.90 5.80
CA LYS A 51 -18.25 19.63 5.12
C LYS A 51 -18.72 20.80 5.98
N ARG A 52 -19.61 21.64 5.40
CA ARG A 52 -20.20 22.78 6.11
C ARG A 52 -21.01 22.38 7.36
N ASP A 53 -21.58 21.17 7.36
CA ASP A 53 -22.32 20.60 8.50
C ASP A 53 -21.44 19.95 9.58
N GLY A 54 -20.10 20.05 9.44
CA GLY A 54 -19.13 19.47 10.35
C GLY A 54 -18.84 17.98 10.11
N SER A 55 -19.60 17.29 9.27
CA SER A 55 -19.36 15.89 8.94
C SER A 55 -18.12 15.70 8.05
N TYR A 56 -17.46 14.53 8.10
CA TYR A 56 -16.38 14.21 7.19
C TYR A 56 -16.87 14.08 5.74
N ALA A 57 -16.02 14.48 4.80
CA ALA A 57 -16.28 14.32 3.37
C ALA A 57 -16.37 12.84 2.97
N LEU A 58 -15.44 12.01 3.48
CA LEU A 58 -15.54 10.55 3.41
C LEU A 58 -16.30 10.04 4.62
N LYS A 59 -17.32 9.22 4.38
CA LYS A 59 -18.14 8.61 5.43
C LYS A 59 -17.67 7.17 5.67
N GLY A 60 -17.49 6.80 6.92
CA GLY A 60 -17.27 5.41 7.30
C GLY A 60 -18.58 4.63 7.54
N PRO A 61 -18.51 3.30 7.59
CA PRO A 61 -17.34 2.51 7.28
C PRO A 61 -17.21 2.24 5.77
N ASP A 62 -16.15 2.73 5.15
CA ASP A 62 -15.82 2.48 3.73
C ASP A 62 -14.37 2.01 3.59
N ASP A 63 -14.10 1.21 2.55
CA ASP A 63 -12.73 0.94 2.12
C ASP A 63 -12.22 2.12 1.28
N VAL A 64 -10.96 2.48 1.47
CA VAL A 64 -10.32 3.60 0.78
C VAL A 64 -9.12 3.10 0.00
N ALA A 65 -9.27 3.02 -1.33
CA ALA A 65 -8.16 2.77 -2.25
C ALA A 65 -7.21 3.97 -2.21
N THR A 66 -6.02 3.76 -1.69
CA THR A 66 -5.08 4.85 -1.36
C THR A 66 -3.91 4.86 -2.33
N CYS A 67 -3.65 6.03 -2.94
CA CYS A 67 -2.46 6.28 -3.76
C CYS A 67 -2.36 5.39 -5.02
N PHE A 68 -3.48 5.11 -5.68
CA PHE A 68 -3.51 4.29 -6.91
C PHE A 68 -3.01 5.04 -8.15
N THR A 69 -2.76 6.34 -8.06
CA THR A 69 -2.16 7.15 -9.13
C THR A 69 -0.68 7.45 -8.91
N SER A 70 -0.06 6.79 -7.92
CA SER A 70 1.34 6.88 -7.55
C SER A 70 1.77 5.62 -6.81
N ASP A 71 2.90 5.67 -6.12
CA ASP A 71 3.31 4.69 -5.10
C ASP A 71 3.36 5.40 -3.75
N PHE A 72 2.73 4.81 -2.71
CA PHE A 72 2.67 5.44 -1.39
C PHE A 72 4.06 5.62 -0.75
N LEU A 73 5.04 4.81 -1.15
CA LEU A 73 6.40 4.84 -0.65
C LEU A 73 7.39 5.58 -1.57
N ILE A 74 6.91 6.38 -2.52
CA ILE A 74 7.77 7.16 -3.41
C ILE A 74 8.53 8.24 -2.63
N ASP A 75 9.78 8.52 -3.01
CA ASP A 75 10.70 9.37 -2.26
C ASP A 75 10.23 10.82 -2.17
N GLU A 76 9.70 11.35 -3.25
CA GLU A 76 9.20 12.72 -3.34
C GLU A 76 8.05 13.01 -2.37
N ALA A 77 7.37 11.96 -1.89
CA ALA A 77 6.29 12.10 -0.92
C ALA A 77 6.76 12.08 0.55
N ASP A 78 8.08 12.00 0.82
CA ASP A 78 8.60 11.90 2.19
C ASP A 78 8.17 13.06 3.07
N ALA A 79 8.13 14.28 2.51
CA ALA A 79 7.66 15.46 3.25
C ALA A 79 6.14 15.45 3.53
N TRP A 80 5.35 14.67 2.80
CA TRP A 80 3.88 14.64 2.91
C TRP A 80 3.36 13.39 3.62
N ARG A 81 4.11 12.30 3.58
CA ARG A 81 3.72 10.99 4.09
C ARG A 81 3.40 10.98 5.59
N PRO A 82 4.15 11.67 6.47
CA PRO A 82 3.82 11.70 7.91
C PRO A 82 2.41 12.22 8.17
N GLU A 83 1.99 13.25 7.43
CA GLU A 83 0.63 13.78 7.53
C GLU A 83 -0.42 12.80 6.99
N ALA A 84 -0.10 12.05 5.92
CA ALA A 84 -0.98 11.01 5.40
C ALA A 84 -1.17 9.88 6.43
N TRP A 85 -0.11 9.45 7.11
CA TRP A 85 -0.19 8.48 8.21
C TRP A 85 -1.06 9.00 9.35
N ARG A 86 -0.90 10.27 9.76
CA ARG A 86 -1.72 10.90 10.79
C ARG A 86 -3.21 10.85 10.42
N MET A 87 -3.56 11.17 9.18
CA MET A 87 -4.94 11.12 8.71
C MET A 87 -5.52 9.70 8.73
N MET A 88 -4.75 8.68 8.33
CA MET A 88 -5.17 7.28 8.42
C MET A 88 -5.46 6.87 9.87
N ARG A 89 -4.59 7.26 10.80
CA ARG A 89 -4.77 6.99 12.24
C ARG A 89 -6.01 7.68 12.81
N GLU A 90 -6.23 8.95 12.46
CA GLU A 90 -7.39 9.73 12.90
C GLU A 90 -8.71 9.11 12.44
N ARG A 91 -8.72 8.53 11.24
CA ARG A 91 -9.91 7.97 10.61
C ARG A 91 -10.01 6.45 10.80
N GLY A 92 -10.03 6.01 12.05
CA GLY A 92 -10.20 4.60 12.40
C GLY A 92 -11.54 3.98 11.95
N ASP A 93 -12.50 4.80 11.52
CA ASP A 93 -13.77 4.39 10.92
C ASP A 93 -13.66 4.01 9.43
N LEU A 94 -12.51 4.28 8.77
CA LEU A 94 -12.21 3.93 7.39
C LEU A 94 -11.16 2.81 7.35
N THR A 95 -11.20 1.97 6.33
CA THR A 95 -10.14 1.00 6.05
C THR A 95 -9.32 1.45 4.85
N PHE A 96 -8.08 1.83 5.07
CA PHE A 96 -7.17 2.25 4.00
C PHE A 96 -6.39 1.05 3.46
N PHE A 97 -6.21 1.00 2.14
CA PHE A 97 -5.30 0.04 1.55
C PHE A 97 -4.50 0.69 0.41
N PHE A 98 -3.22 0.39 0.36
CA PHE A 98 -2.34 0.80 -0.72
C PHE A 98 -1.46 -0.35 -1.19
N ILE A 99 -0.98 -0.23 -2.42
CA ILE A 99 -0.13 -1.22 -3.07
C ILE A 99 1.19 -0.55 -3.43
N THR A 100 2.30 -1.23 -3.17
CA THR A 100 3.63 -0.71 -3.46
C THR A 100 4.53 -1.71 -4.14
N LYS A 101 5.46 -1.21 -4.94
CA LYS A 101 6.62 -1.95 -5.44
C LYS A 101 7.91 -1.58 -4.67
N ARG A 102 7.87 -0.54 -3.83
CA ARG A 102 9.02 0.01 -3.09
C ARG A 102 9.09 -0.49 -1.65
N ILE A 103 8.77 -1.75 -1.43
CA ILE A 103 8.63 -2.31 -0.08
C ILE A 103 9.89 -2.17 0.78
N ALA A 104 11.08 -2.12 0.17
CA ALA A 104 12.34 -1.91 0.88
C ALA A 104 12.38 -0.59 1.69
N ARG A 105 11.55 0.40 1.32
CA ARG A 105 11.45 1.67 2.03
C ARG A 105 10.49 1.63 3.21
N LEU A 106 9.60 0.62 3.29
CA LEU A 106 8.49 0.63 4.25
C LEU A 106 8.99 0.85 5.68
N ALA A 107 9.94 0.06 6.14
CA ALA A 107 10.45 0.14 7.52
C ALA A 107 10.99 1.53 7.89
N ALA A 108 11.63 2.22 6.94
CA ALA A 108 12.24 3.54 7.17
C ALA A 108 11.23 4.70 7.20
N VAL A 109 10.01 4.49 6.69
CA VAL A 109 9.00 5.57 6.53
C VAL A 109 7.72 5.31 7.33
N LEU A 110 7.72 4.30 8.18
CA LEU A 110 6.64 4.06 9.14
C LEU A 110 6.62 5.16 10.20
N PRO A 111 5.45 5.56 10.70
CA PRO A 111 5.36 6.51 11.80
C PRO A 111 5.87 5.86 13.11
N GLU A 112 6.39 6.67 14.02
CA GLU A 112 6.93 6.20 15.31
C GLU A 112 5.92 5.38 16.12
N ASP A 113 4.65 5.72 16.02
CA ASP A 113 3.54 5.07 16.72
C ASP A 113 2.91 3.89 15.94
N TRP A 114 3.58 3.39 14.90
CA TRP A 114 3.07 2.29 14.09
C TRP A 114 2.83 1.00 14.91
N GLY A 115 3.71 0.67 15.85
CA GLY A 115 3.62 -0.53 16.70
C GLY A 115 3.51 -1.81 15.89
N ALA A 116 2.50 -2.62 16.18
CA ALA A 116 2.19 -3.86 15.43
C ALA A 116 1.42 -3.62 14.11
N GLY A 117 1.27 -2.36 13.70
CA GLY A 117 0.51 -1.94 12.53
C GLY A 117 -0.85 -1.36 12.88
N TYR A 118 -1.24 -0.30 12.18
CA TYR A 118 -2.57 0.30 12.35
C TYR A 118 -3.68 -0.70 11.96
N PRO A 119 -4.72 -0.88 12.79
CA PRO A 119 -5.76 -1.89 12.57
C PRO A 119 -6.60 -1.65 11.31
N ASN A 120 -6.64 -0.43 10.85
CA ASN A 120 -7.40 0.04 9.72
C ASN A 120 -6.55 0.26 8.45
N VAL A 121 -5.29 -0.22 8.43
CA VAL A 121 -4.41 -0.10 7.27
C VAL A 121 -4.01 -1.48 6.76
N SER A 122 -4.26 -1.69 5.47
CA SER A 122 -3.81 -2.86 4.72
C SER A 122 -2.72 -2.44 3.75
N ILE A 123 -1.63 -3.20 3.68
CA ILE A 123 -0.53 -2.95 2.77
C ILE A 123 -0.41 -4.11 1.78
N GLY A 124 -0.36 -3.80 0.50
CA GLY A 124 -0.10 -4.74 -0.56
C GLY A 124 1.30 -4.57 -1.16
N VAL A 125 1.99 -5.67 -1.40
CA VAL A 125 3.24 -5.68 -2.16
C VAL A 125 3.01 -6.33 -3.52
N THR A 126 3.44 -5.65 -4.59
CA THR A 126 3.35 -6.23 -5.93
C THR A 126 4.53 -7.16 -6.19
N CYS A 127 4.22 -8.35 -6.70
CA CYS A 127 5.19 -9.36 -7.16
C CYS A 127 4.82 -9.75 -8.58
N GLU A 128 5.41 -9.12 -9.57
CA GLU A 128 5.07 -9.32 -10.98
C GLU A 128 5.76 -10.52 -11.62
N ASN A 129 6.80 -11.07 -10.99
CA ASN A 129 7.53 -12.28 -11.37
C ASN A 129 8.20 -12.89 -10.14
N GLN A 130 8.81 -14.09 -10.31
CA GLN A 130 9.45 -14.80 -9.19
C GLN A 130 10.55 -13.97 -8.54
N ARG A 131 11.42 -13.32 -9.33
CA ARG A 131 12.51 -12.49 -8.82
C ARG A 131 11.98 -11.39 -7.88
N MET A 132 10.89 -10.70 -8.25
CA MET A 132 10.29 -9.68 -7.41
C MET A 132 9.63 -10.25 -6.15
N ALA A 133 9.07 -11.46 -6.22
CA ALA A 133 8.57 -12.15 -5.04
C ALA A 133 9.71 -12.47 -4.07
N ASP A 134 10.80 -13.04 -4.56
CA ASP A 134 11.95 -13.43 -3.75
C ASP A 134 12.69 -12.22 -3.12
N GLU A 135 12.73 -11.09 -3.82
CA GLU A 135 13.34 -9.86 -3.32
C GLU A 135 12.42 -9.14 -2.29
N ARG A 136 11.11 -9.08 -2.55
CA ARG A 136 10.20 -8.19 -1.80
C ARG A 136 9.52 -8.87 -0.62
N LEU A 137 9.15 -10.14 -0.72
CA LEU A 137 8.38 -10.81 0.32
C LEU A 137 9.16 -10.96 1.64
N PRO A 138 10.46 -11.33 1.66
CA PRO A 138 11.21 -11.36 2.90
C PRO A 138 11.23 -10.02 3.64
N LEU A 139 11.40 -8.91 2.90
CA LEU A 139 11.39 -7.57 3.47
C LEU A 139 10.00 -7.21 4.02
N PHE A 140 8.95 -7.57 3.28
CA PHE A 140 7.57 -7.27 3.67
C PHE A 140 7.14 -8.07 4.91
N LEU A 141 7.52 -9.33 4.98
CA LEU A 141 7.17 -10.21 6.09
C LEU A 141 7.90 -9.84 7.39
N ALA A 142 9.07 -9.21 7.29
CA ALA A 142 9.84 -8.73 8.43
C ALA A 142 9.25 -7.46 9.08
N VAL A 143 8.38 -6.71 8.40
CA VAL A 143 7.76 -5.50 8.96
C VAL A 143 6.43 -5.87 9.64
N PRO A 144 6.13 -5.32 10.84
CA PRO A 144 4.86 -5.58 11.51
C PRO A 144 3.70 -4.88 10.76
N VAL A 145 2.93 -5.66 10.02
CA VAL A 145 1.73 -5.20 9.28
C VAL A 145 0.58 -6.13 9.60
N ARG A 146 -0.53 -5.62 10.09
CA ARG A 146 -1.68 -6.46 10.50
C ARG A 146 -2.42 -7.11 9.34
N ARG A 147 -2.54 -6.41 8.22
CA ARG A 147 -3.25 -6.88 7.02
C ARG A 147 -2.32 -6.78 5.82
N ARG A 148 -1.81 -7.93 5.39
CA ARG A 148 -0.89 -8.05 4.27
C ARG A 148 -1.61 -8.57 3.03
N LEU A 149 -1.28 -8.02 1.87
CA LEU A 149 -1.75 -8.45 0.56
C LEU A 149 -0.55 -8.71 -0.33
N ILE A 150 -0.57 -9.79 -1.06
CA ILE A 150 0.40 -10.06 -2.14
C ILE A 150 -0.35 -9.88 -3.45
N ILE A 151 0.14 -8.99 -4.30
CA ILE A 151 -0.50 -8.60 -5.56
C ILE A 151 0.37 -9.08 -6.71
N CYS A 152 -0.11 -10.04 -7.48
CA CYS A 152 0.61 -10.57 -8.66
C CYS A 152 0.07 -9.91 -9.94
N GLU A 153 0.06 -8.56 -9.98
CA GLU A 153 -0.50 -7.80 -11.10
C GLU A 153 0.41 -6.60 -11.49
N PRO A 154 0.87 -6.55 -12.79
CA PRO A 154 0.69 -7.59 -13.80
C PRO A 154 1.48 -8.86 -13.45
N MET A 155 0.98 -10.04 -13.82
CA MET A 155 1.76 -11.27 -13.73
C MET A 155 2.54 -11.45 -15.03
N LEU A 156 3.86 -11.29 -14.96
CA LEU A 156 4.74 -11.38 -16.14
C LEU A 156 5.25 -12.78 -16.37
N THR A 157 5.41 -13.58 -15.33
CA THR A 157 5.81 -14.98 -15.37
C THR A 157 5.07 -15.77 -14.29
N ALA A 158 5.19 -17.09 -14.29
CA ALA A 158 4.73 -17.92 -13.18
C ALA A 158 5.45 -17.54 -11.88
N ILE A 159 4.73 -17.59 -10.75
CA ILE A 159 5.24 -17.24 -9.43
C ILE A 159 4.88 -18.36 -8.45
N ASP A 160 5.87 -18.87 -7.75
CA ASP A 160 5.69 -19.82 -6.66
C ASP A 160 5.89 -19.10 -5.31
N LEU A 161 4.80 -18.95 -4.57
CA LEU A 161 4.79 -18.26 -3.29
C LEU A 161 4.96 -19.20 -2.09
N ARG A 162 5.01 -20.52 -2.29
CA ARG A 162 4.98 -21.52 -1.20
C ARG A 162 6.06 -21.30 -0.16
N ALA A 163 7.29 -21.06 -0.59
CA ALA A 163 8.42 -20.82 0.30
C ALA A 163 8.20 -19.60 1.24
N HIS A 164 7.58 -18.55 0.70
CA HIS A 164 7.34 -17.31 1.45
C HIS A 164 6.11 -17.42 2.36
N LEU A 165 5.03 -18.05 1.91
CA LEU A 165 3.80 -18.19 2.68
C LEU A 165 3.97 -19.15 3.87
N CYS A 166 4.69 -20.26 3.68
CA CYS A 166 4.96 -21.19 4.78
C CYS A 166 5.82 -20.54 5.88
N ALA A 167 6.85 -19.78 5.51
CA ALA A 167 7.67 -19.03 6.47
C ALA A 167 6.84 -17.97 7.22
N GLY A 168 5.97 -17.24 6.51
CA GLY A 168 5.08 -16.23 7.10
C GLY A 168 4.04 -16.83 8.06
N ILE A 169 3.47 -18.00 7.75
CA ILE A 169 2.53 -18.70 8.61
C ILE A 169 3.24 -19.19 9.88
N ALA A 170 4.45 -19.74 9.76
CA ALA A 170 5.23 -20.18 10.91
C ALA A 170 5.54 -19.01 11.86
N GLN A 171 5.86 -17.82 11.35
CA GLN A 171 6.11 -16.63 12.14
C GLN A 171 4.84 -16.17 12.87
N VAL A 172 3.72 -16.09 12.21
CA VAL A 172 2.43 -15.73 12.82
C VAL A 172 2.03 -16.75 13.90
N ALA A 173 2.24 -18.04 13.66
CA ALA A 173 1.98 -19.09 14.64
C ALA A 173 2.86 -18.95 15.88
N ALA A 174 4.14 -18.60 15.73
CA ALA A 174 5.06 -18.34 16.83
C ALA A 174 4.62 -17.11 17.66
N ASP A 175 4.21 -16.04 17.00
CA ASP A 175 3.80 -14.77 17.63
C ASP A 175 2.49 -14.91 18.43
N VAL A 176 1.61 -15.85 18.07
CA VAL A 176 0.34 -16.11 18.77
C VAL A 176 0.37 -17.36 19.65
N GLY A 177 1.53 -18.03 19.77
CA GLY A 177 1.67 -19.25 20.56
C GLY A 177 0.91 -20.47 20.02
N ALA A 178 0.52 -20.46 18.76
CA ALA A 178 -0.18 -21.55 18.11
C ALA A 178 0.80 -22.53 17.44
N THR A 179 0.63 -23.83 17.65
CA THR A 179 1.36 -24.86 16.92
C THR A 179 0.59 -25.23 15.67
N TRP A 180 1.19 -24.99 14.51
CA TRP A 180 0.63 -25.42 13.23
C TRP A 180 1.31 -26.73 12.79
N SER A 181 0.49 -27.80 12.57
CA SER A 181 0.98 -29.02 11.94
C SER A 181 0.60 -29.00 10.46
N ALA A 182 1.58 -29.05 9.57
CA ALA A 182 1.30 -29.32 8.18
C ALA A 182 0.68 -30.73 8.09
N GLY A 183 -0.56 -30.81 7.65
CA GLY A 183 -1.18 -32.09 7.29
C GLY A 183 -0.43 -32.76 6.15
N PRO A 184 -0.60 -34.08 5.97
CA PRO A 184 0.09 -34.86 4.98
C PRO A 184 -0.17 -34.40 3.55
#